data_1530bb7f3262e7eec4605ed52eaa4933
#
_entry.id   1530bb7f3262e7eec4605ed52eaa4933
#
_cell.length_a   1.000
_cell.length_b   1.000
_cell.length_c   1.000
_cell.angle_alpha   90.00
_cell.angle_beta   90.00
_cell.angle_gamma   90.00
#
_symmetry.space_group_name_H-M   'P 1'
#
loop_
_entity.id
_entity.type
_entity.pdbx_description
1 polymer ?
#
loop_
_entity_poly.entity_id
_entity_poly.type
_entity_poly.pdbx_seq_one_letter_code
_entity_poly.pdbx_strand_id
1 'polypeptide(L)' 'MNIKSIKFIELANKRVNKTIKDIQLIGNLANKQNYDYTELQAKQIIKALQLELDEVKQSFTSTNTSTKKTFVLDESE' A
#
# COMPACT_ATOMS: atom_id res chain seq x y z
N MET A 1 -1.81 2.21 27.24
CA MET A 1 -1.28 2.21 25.87
C MET A 1 0.23 2.34 25.93
N ASN A 2 0.94 1.53 25.17
CA ASN A 2 2.39 1.55 25.24
C ASN A 2 2.98 2.47 24.17
N ILE A 3 4.28 2.73 24.31
CA ILE A 3 4.99 3.63 23.40
C ILE A 3 4.94 3.12 21.96
N LYS A 4 5.01 1.82 21.77
CA LYS A 4 4.97 1.23 20.41
C LYS A 4 3.63 1.51 19.73
N SER A 5 2.53 1.45 20.46
CA SER A 5 1.21 1.73 19.90
C SER A 5 1.08 3.21 19.53
N ILE A 6 1.54 4.08 20.39
CA ILE A 6 1.48 5.52 20.16
C ILE A 6 2.33 5.87 18.92
N LYS A 7 3.52 5.31 18.84
CA LYS A 7 4.42 5.58 17.73
C LYS A 7 3.83 5.07 16.42
N PHE A 8 3.21 3.90 16.44
CA PHE A 8 2.57 3.34 15.26
C PHE A 8 1.48 4.28 14.75
N ILE A 9 0.62 4.74 15.64
CA ILE A 9 -0.49 5.63 15.26
C ILE A 9 0.04 6.92 14.65
N GLU A 10 1.03 7.51 15.29
CA GLU A 10 1.62 8.76 14.79
C GLU A 10 2.21 8.58 13.39
N LEU A 11 3.01 7.54 13.22
CA LEU A 11 3.67 7.31 11.94
C LEU A 11 2.67 6.92 10.87
N ALA A 12 1.68 6.09 11.23
CA ALA A 12 0.66 5.68 10.27
C ALA A 12 -0.13 6.87 9.78
N ASN A 13 -0.56 7.74 10.70
CA ASN A 13 -1.31 8.93 10.32
C ASN A 13 -0.49 9.80 9.37
N LYS A 14 0.77 10.01 9.70
CA LYS A 14 1.64 10.87 8.91
C LYS A 14 1.89 10.28 7.52
N ARG A 15 2.26 9.00 7.49
CA ARG A 15 2.66 8.36 6.23
C ARG A 15 1.47 8.10 5.32
N VAL A 16 0.35 7.65 5.88
CA VAL A 16 -0.83 7.38 5.07
C VAL A 16 -1.37 8.67 4.45
N ASN A 17 -1.43 9.74 5.24
CA ASN A 17 -1.91 11.01 4.72
C ASN A 17 -1.01 11.55 3.62
N LYS A 18 0.30 11.41 3.79
CA LYS A 18 1.24 11.84 2.76
C LYS A 18 1.07 11.01 1.49
N THR A 19 0.90 9.71 1.64
CA THR A 19 0.73 8.80 0.50
C THR A 19 -0.56 9.11 -0.25
N ILE A 20 -1.64 9.35 0.47
CA ILE A 20 -2.91 9.71 -0.16
C ILE A 20 -2.74 10.98 -0.99
N LYS A 21 -2.06 11.97 -0.44
CA LYS A 21 -1.81 13.21 -1.16
C LYS A 21 -0.99 12.96 -2.43
N ASP A 22 0.04 12.12 -2.31
CA ASP A 22 0.88 11.78 -3.46
C ASP A 22 0.06 11.05 -4.53
N ILE A 23 -0.82 10.14 -4.11
CA ILE A 23 -1.68 9.43 -5.05
C ILE A 23 -2.61 10.41 -5.76
N GLN A 24 -3.15 11.38 -5.04
CA GLN A 24 -4.00 12.39 -5.64
C GLN A 24 -3.24 13.19 -6.70
N LEU A 25 -1.97 13.48 -6.44
CA LEU A 25 -1.13 14.19 -7.40
C LEU A 25 -0.93 13.37 -8.67
N ILE A 26 -0.77 12.05 -8.51
CA ILE A 26 -0.67 11.16 -9.66
C ILE A 26 -1.98 11.20 -10.46
N GLY A 27 -3.11 11.21 -9.76
CA GLY A 27 -4.42 11.30 -10.41
C GLY A 27 -4.58 12.56 -11.25
N ASN A 28 -3.94 13.65 -10.84
CA ASN A 28 -4.02 14.89 -11.59
C ASN A 28 -3.37 14.78 -12.97
N LEU A 29 -2.47 13.82 -13.16
CA LEU A 29 -1.84 13.59 -14.45
C LEU A 29 -2.81 13.06 -15.49
N ALA A 30 -3.99 12.61 -15.07
CA ALA A 30 -5.00 12.10 -15.99
C ALA A 30 -5.62 13.19 -16.85
N ASN A 31 -5.36 14.45 -16.55
CA ASN A 31 -5.91 15.58 -17.29
C ASN A 31 -5.29 15.68 -18.69
N LYS A 32 -6.03 15.21 -19.68
CA LYS A 32 -5.54 15.16 -21.06
C LYS A 32 -5.41 16.52 -21.73
N GLN A 33 -5.96 17.55 -21.12
CA GLN A 33 -5.76 18.91 -21.62
C GLN A 33 -4.34 19.39 -21.37
N ASN A 34 -3.73 18.91 -20.29
CA ASN A 34 -2.38 19.35 -19.92
C ASN A 34 -1.32 18.30 -20.20
N TYR A 35 -1.70 17.03 -20.27
CA TYR A 35 -0.73 15.93 -20.39
C TYR A 35 -1.14 14.96 -21.48
N ASP A 36 -0.13 14.40 -22.12
CA ASP A 36 -0.33 13.44 -23.19
C ASP A 36 0.19 12.09 -22.73
N TYR A 37 -0.68 11.07 -22.74
CA TYR A 37 -0.29 9.75 -22.32
C TYR A 37 -1.14 8.69 -23.04
N THR A 38 -0.61 7.47 -23.07
CA THR A 38 -1.32 6.36 -23.69
C THR A 38 -2.08 5.59 -22.62
N GLU A 39 -3.04 4.79 -23.07
CA GLU A 39 -3.78 3.90 -22.19
C GLU A 39 -2.83 2.92 -21.51
N LEU A 40 -1.85 2.45 -22.26
CA LEU A 40 -0.87 1.51 -21.71
C LEU A 40 -0.08 2.15 -20.56
N GLN A 41 0.34 3.40 -20.74
CA GLN A 41 1.07 4.11 -19.69
C GLN A 41 0.23 4.27 -18.44
N ALA A 42 -1.06 4.60 -18.59
CA ALA A 42 -1.95 4.71 -17.44
C ALA A 42 -2.09 3.38 -16.71
N LYS A 43 -2.23 2.30 -17.46
CA LYS A 43 -2.33 0.96 -16.86
C LYS A 43 -1.06 0.56 -16.14
N GLN A 44 0.09 0.93 -16.68
CA GLN A 44 1.37 0.64 -16.03
C GLN A 44 1.49 1.35 -14.69
N ILE A 45 1.04 2.59 -14.62
CA ILE A 45 1.05 3.34 -13.36
C ILE A 45 0.17 2.67 -12.32
N ILE A 46 -1.06 2.34 -12.70
CA ILE A 46 -2.01 1.70 -11.79
C ILE A 46 -1.46 0.36 -11.31
N LYS A 47 -0.90 -0.41 -12.22
CA LYS A 47 -0.35 -1.73 -11.86
C LYS A 47 0.78 -1.60 -10.85
N ALA A 48 1.67 -0.64 -11.06
CA ALA A 48 2.80 -0.43 -10.16
C ALA A 48 2.31 -0.09 -8.74
N LEU A 49 1.32 0.80 -8.65
CA LEU A 49 0.77 1.19 -7.35
C LEU A 49 0.05 0.01 -6.69
N GLN A 50 -0.66 -0.77 -7.48
CA GLN A 50 -1.39 -1.92 -6.97
C GLN A 50 -0.44 -2.97 -6.40
N LEU A 51 0.68 -3.21 -7.08
CA LEU A 51 1.67 -4.17 -6.61
C LEU A 51 2.28 -3.74 -5.28
N GLU A 52 2.57 -2.45 -5.13
CA GLU A 52 3.11 -1.95 -3.87
C GLU A 52 2.09 -2.09 -2.75
N LEU A 53 0.84 -1.79 -3.04
CA LEU A 53 -0.22 -1.92 -2.05
C LEU A 53 -0.38 -3.38 -1.62
N ASP A 54 -0.28 -4.30 -2.58
CA ASP A 54 -0.37 -5.73 -2.28
C ASP A 54 0.77 -6.17 -1.35
N GLU A 55 1.97 -5.63 -1.55
CA GLU A 55 3.10 -5.94 -0.68
C GLU A 55 2.89 -5.42 0.74
N VAL A 56 2.32 -4.22 0.85
CA VAL A 56 2.00 -3.66 2.15
C VAL A 56 0.98 -4.55 2.86
N LYS A 57 -0.02 -4.99 2.13
CA LYS A 57 -1.04 -5.89 2.67
C LYS A 57 -0.40 -7.17 3.19
N GLN A 58 0.52 -7.74 2.43
CA GLN A 58 1.23 -8.94 2.85
C GLN A 58 2.04 -8.70 4.11
N SER A 59 2.68 -7.55 4.22
CA SER A 59 3.47 -7.22 5.39
C SER A 59 2.64 -7.27 6.66
N PHE A 60 1.45 -6.68 6.61
CA PHE A 60 0.57 -6.69 7.78
C PHE A 60 0.00 -8.08 8.04
N THR A 61 -0.34 -8.80 7.00
CA THR A 61 -0.90 -10.14 7.13
C THR A 61 0.14 -11.12 7.65
N SER A 62 1.35 -11.09 7.11
CA SER A 62 2.42 -11.99 7.53
C SER A 62 2.75 -11.80 9.00
N THR A 63 2.81 -10.55 9.43
CA THR A 63 3.12 -10.24 10.81
C THR A 63 2.07 -10.80 11.75
N ASN A 64 0.83 -10.75 11.32
CA ASN A 64 -0.28 -11.24 12.13
C ASN A 64 -0.34 -12.76 12.22
N THR A 65 0.07 -13.45 11.16
CA THR A 65 -0.01 -14.89 11.11
C THR A 65 1.20 -15.54 11.72
N SER A 66 2.17 -14.82 11.98
CA SER A 66 3.45 -15.30 12.44
C SER A 66 3.41 -16.70 12.93
N THR A 67 3.09 -17.13 12.63
CA THR A 67 3.07 -18.08 12.84
C THR A 67 2.52 -18.84 12.00
N LYS A 68 1.92 -18.55 11.42
CA LYS A 68 1.51 -18.94 10.58
C LYS A 68 1.60 -19.34 9.69
N LYS A 69 1.49 -19.56 9.57
CA LYS A 69 1.56 -19.78 8.66
C LYS A 69 1.73 -20.40 8.19
N THR A 70 1.54 -20.59 8.59
CA THR A 70 1.80 -20.95 8.09
C THR A 70 1.55 -21.92 7.78
N PHE A 71 1.38 -22.20 8.11
CA PHE A 71 1.30 -22.80 7.67
C PHE A 71 0.91 -23.59 7.82
N VAL A 72 0.80 -23.57 7.99
CA VAL A 72 0.57 -23.87 7.95
C VAL A 72 0.21 -24.76 8.00
N LEU A 73 0.22 -25.10 8.28
CA LEU A 73 0.08 -25.47 8.16
C LEU A 73 -0.36 -26.23 8.55
N ASP A 74 -0.44 -26.32 9.00
CA ASP A 74 -0.63 -26.46 9.16
C ASP A 74 -1.12 -27.07 9.55
N GLU A 75 -1.19 -27.28 9.95
CA GLU A 75 -1.32 -27.36 10.08
C GLU A 75 -1.66 -27.64 10.24
N SER A 76 -1.69 -28.04 10.72
CA SER A 76 -1.64 -27.82 10.55
C SER A 76 -1.82 -28.10 10.67
N GLU A 77 -1.73 -28.36 10.98
CA GLU A 77 -1.54 -28.11 10.84
C GLU A 77 -1.65 -28.04 10.73
#